data_bc1d1b6bf6efabb1e1f9fc44e76b41e7
#
_entry.id   bc1d1b6bf6efabb1e1f9fc44e76b41e7
#
_cell.length_a   1.000
_cell.length_b   1.000
_cell.length_c   1.000
_cell.angle_alpha   90.00
_cell.angle_beta   90.00
_cell.angle_gamma   90.00
#
_symmetry.space_group_name_H-M   'P 1'
#
loop_
_entity.id
_entity.type
_entity.pdbx_description
1 polymer ?
#
loop_
_entity_poly.entity_id
_entity_poly.type
_entity_poly.pdbx_seq_one_letter_code
_entity_poly.pdbx_strand_id
1 'polypeptide(L)'
;MTESTHRSDIMEAVERLLARGGLNAVTMRAVAAEADVSLRLVQYYGSTKDELLGATLDRLADRSVERWQTRARQQGCESPLEVIKAFLDEALPTDPASQDFHRLGVAMEGLAITDPDMAGQAYQRHLSGLGDHLSGVLKSSGLSATAARRLALEVMALAHGVGTLVMTGQLSEAEAQALFKNYLERLGPQLSP
;
A
#
# COMPACT_ATOMS: atom_id res chain seq x y z
N MET A 1 -18.31 -22.96 6.47
CA MET A 1 -17.37 -21.84 6.22
C MET A 1 -16.30 -22.36 5.27
N THR A 2 -16.02 -21.68 4.18
CA THR A 2 -15.03 -22.11 3.19
C THR A 2 -13.63 -21.69 3.61
N GLU A 3 -12.59 -22.36 3.10
CA GLU A 3 -11.17 -22.05 3.36
C GLU A 3 -10.82 -20.58 3.07
N SER A 4 -11.41 -20.01 2.02
CA SER A 4 -11.28 -18.58 1.67
C SER A 4 -11.83 -17.63 2.75
N THR A 5 -12.90 -18.02 3.45
CA THR A 5 -13.52 -17.21 4.51
C THR A 5 -12.59 -17.10 5.71
N HIS A 6 -12.01 -18.21 6.19
CA HIS A 6 -11.10 -18.20 7.35
C HIS A 6 -9.83 -17.38 7.09
N ARG A 7 -9.28 -17.44 5.88
CA ARG A 7 -8.12 -16.61 5.53
C ARG A 7 -8.47 -15.12 5.63
N SER A 8 -9.62 -14.73 5.10
CA SER A 8 -10.10 -13.34 5.18
C SER A 8 -10.26 -12.89 6.62
N ASP A 9 -10.94 -13.70 7.45
CA ASP A 9 -11.23 -13.40 8.85
C ASP A 9 -9.93 -13.20 9.68
N ILE A 10 -8.92 -14.06 9.43
CA ILE A 10 -7.60 -13.96 10.07
C ILE A 10 -6.87 -12.68 9.68
N MET A 11 -6.84 -12.32 8.38
CA MET A 11 -6.19 -11.10 7.92
C MET A 11 -6.91 -9.85 8.45
N GLU A 12 -8.24 -9.85 8.51
CA GLU A 12 -9.04 -8.78 9.11
C GLU A 12 -8.79 -8.64 10.62
N ALA A 13 -8.58 -9.75 11.32
CA ALA A 13 -8.18 -9.72 12.72
C ALA A 13 -6.80 -9.06 12.90
N VAL A 14 -5.84 -9.32 12.01
CA VAL A 14 -4.54 -8.65 12.01
C VAL A 14 -4.73 -7.15 11.78
N GLU A 15 -5.53 -6.74 10.78
CA GLU A 15 -5.85 -5.34 10.48
C GLU A 15 -6.43 -4.62 11.72
N ARG A 16 -7.43 -5.23 12.39
CA ARG A 16 -8.04 -4.66 13.61
C ARG A 16 -7.05 -4.54 14.77
N LEU A 17 -6.19 -5.53 14.98
CA LEU A 17 -5.17 -5.48 16.04
C LEU A 17 -4.14 -4.38 15.75
N LEU A 18 -3.69 -4.25 14.51
CA LEU A 18 -2.78 -3.18 14.09
C LEU A 18 -3.39 -1.79 14.33
N ALA A 19 -4.65 -1.60 13.95
CA ALA A 19 -5.34 -0.32 14.11
C ALA A 19 -5.46 0.10 15.59
N ARG A 20 -5.66 -0.86 16.51
CA ARG A 20 -5.85 -0.59 17.94
C ARG A 20 -4.56 -0.45 18.75
N GLY A 21 -3.52 -1.18 18.42
CA GLY A 21 -2.33 -1.27 19.25
C GLY A 21 -1.01 -1.45 18.50
N GLY A 22 -1.01 -1.22 17.20
CA GLY A 22 0.18 -1.33 16.37
C GLY A 22 0.77 -2.75 16.33
N LEU A 23 2.03 -2.85 15.92
CA LEU A 23 2.73 -4.14 15.79
C LEU A 23 2.78 -4.96 17.09
N ASN A 24 2.82 -4.31 18.24
CA ASN A 24 2.91 -5.01 19.52
C ASN A 24 1.61 -5.74 19.90
N ALA A 25 0.46 -5.27 19.40
CA ALA A 25 -0.82 -5.94 19.62
C ALA A 25 -0.96 -7.22 18.77
N VAL A 26 -0.22 -7.33 17.67
CA VAL A 26 -0.28 -8.50 16.79
C VAL A 26 0.60 -9.61 17.35
N THR A 27 -0.05 -10.63 17.91
CA THR A 27 0.57 -11.90 18.27
C THR A 27 -0.27 -13.05 17.72
N MET A 28 0.31 -14.21 17.49
CA MET A 28 -0.42 -15.38 16.96
C MET A 28 -1.65 -15.73 17.81
N ARG A 29 -1.53 -15.60 19.15
CA ARG A 29 -2.66 -15.86 20.08
C ARG A 29 -3.70 -14.76 20.03
N ALA A 30 -3.29 -13.48 19.95
CA ALA A 30 -4.22 -12.37 19.82
C ALA A 30 -5.01 -12.44 18.49
N VAL A 31 -4.36 -12.81 17.40
CA VAL A 31 -5.01 -13.03 16.10
C VAL A 31 -6.03 -14.16 16.18
N ALA A 32 -5.68 -15.29 16.81
CA ALA A 32 -6.59 -16.41 16.99
C ALA A 32 -7.85 -16.00 17.80
N ALA A 33 -7.65 -15.27 18.90
CA ALA A 33 -8.74 -14.77 19.72
C ALA A 33 -9.61 -13.74 18.99
N GLU A 34 -8.99 -12.81 18.27
CA GLU A 34 -9.69 -11.75 17.52
C GLU A 34 -10.50 -12.29 16.33
N ALA A 35 -10.01 -13.35 15.68
CA ALA A 35 -10.68 -14.01 14.55
C ALA A 35 -11.67 -15.10 15.00
N ASP A 36 -11.77 -15.38 16.28
CA ASP A 36 -12.55 -16.49 16.86
C ASP A 36 -12.23 -17.85 16.21
N VAL A 37 -10.93 -18.12 16.07
CA VAL A 37 -10.43 -19.38 15.50
C VAL A 37 -9.35 -20.02 16.37
N SER A 38 -9.03 -21.29 16.11
CA SER A 38 -7.94 -21.96 16.82
C SER A 38 -6.56 -21.37 16.41
N LEU A 39 -5.61 -21.36 17.35
CA LEU A 39 -4.22 -20.99 17.07
C LEU A 39 -3.62 -21.84 15.93
N ARG A 40 -3.98 -23.13 15.85
CA ARG A 40 -3.54 -24.03 14.79
C ARG A 40 -4.01 -23.57 13.42
N LEU A 41 -5.21 -23.03 13.32
CA LEU A 41 -5.74 -22.49 12.07
C LEU A 41 -5.00 -21.21 11.66
N VAL A 42 -4.68 -20.33 12.60
CA VAL A 42 -3.83 -19.16 12.33
C VAL A 42 -2.47 -19.59 11.81
N GLN A 43 -1.82 -20.58 12.46
CA GLN A 43 -0.52 -21.12 12.05
C GLN A 43 -0.55 -21.82 10.68
N TYR A 44 -1.68 -22.31 10.24
CA TYR A 44 -1.86 -22.86 8.90
C TYR A 44 -1.78 -21.77 7.80
N TYR A 45 -2.32 -20.56 8.08
CA TYR A 45 -2.30 -19.44 7.12
C TYR A 45 -1.05 -18.56 7.23
N GLY A 46 -0.30 -18.65 8.32
CA GLY A 46 0.99 -18.00 8.52
C GLY A 46 1.64 -18.58 9.76
N SER A 47 2.75 -19.30 9.59
CA SER A 47 3.42 -20.00 10.67
C SER A 47 4.11 -19.04 11.64
N THR A 48 4.40 -17.81 11.20
CA THR A 48 5.00 -16.74 11.98
C THR A 48 4.16 -15.47 11.93
N LYS A 49 4.43 -14.55 12.88
CA LYS A 49 3.85 -13.21 12.87
C LYS A 49 4.19 -12.47 11.57
N ASP A 50 5.42 -12.59 11.10
CA ASP A 50 5.91 -11.86 9.93
C ASP A 50 5.26 -12.38 8.64
N GLU A 51 4.99 -13.67 8.55
CA GLU A 51 4.21 -14.24 7.45
C GLU A 51 2.76 -13.72 7.45
N LEU A 52 2.12 -13.61 8.62
CA LEU A 52 0.78 -13.04 8.72
C LEU A 52 0.76 -11.55 8.35
N LEU A 53 1.73 -10.78 8.82
CA LEU A 53 1.88 -9.36 8.46
C LEU A 53 2.10 -9.19 6.96
N GLY A 54 2.98 -10.02 6.37
CA GLY A 54 3.24 -10.03 4.93
C GLY A 54 1.97 -10.34 4.12
N ALA A 55 1.25 -11.41 4.48
CA ALA A 55 0.00 -11.78 3.82
C ALA A 55 -1.10 -10.70 3.98
N THR A 56 -1.13 -10.00 5.11
CA THR A 56 -2.04 -8.88 5.34
C THR A 56 -1.66 -7.68 4.48
N LEU A 57 -0.37 -7.37 4.35
CA LEU A 57 0.14 -6.32 3.48
C LEU A 57 -0.22 -6.59 2.01
N ASP A 58 0.02 -7.81 1.53
CA ASP A 58 -0.32 -8.22 0.16
C ASP A 58 -1.82 -8.01 -0.11
N ARG A 59 -2.69 -8.43 0.82
CA ARG A 59 -4.14 -8.25 0.70
C ARG A 59 -4.56 -6.78 0.64
N LEU A 60 -3.99 -5.94 1.49
CA LEU A 60 -4.28 -4.50 1.50
C LEU A 60 -3.74 -3.81 0.25
N ALA A 61 -2.57 -4.25 -0.24
CA ALA A 61 -1.99 -3.77 -1.49
C ALA A 61 -2.89 -4.11 -2.69
N ASP A 62 -3.36 -5.35 -2.79
CA ASP A 62 -4.29 -5.78 -3.86
C ASP A 62 -5.55 -4.90 -3.86
N ARG A 63 -6.14 -4.66 -2.69
CA ARG A 63 -7.31 -3.76 -2.55
C ARG A 63 -7.02 -2.33 -2.98
N SER A 64 -5.85 -1.79 -2.65
CA SER A 64 -5.44 -0.45 -3.05
C SER A 64 -5.24 -0.36 -4.56
N VAL A 65 -4.56 -1.34 -5.16
CA VAL A 65 -4.40 -1.44 -6.62
C VAL A 65 -5.76 -1.55 -7.33
N GLU A 66 -6.68 -2.35 -6.81
CA GLU A 66 -8.02 -2.50 -7.36
C GLU A 66 -8.82 -1.19 -7.33
N ARG A 67 -8.76 -0.44 -6.21
CA ARG A 67 -9.40 0.89 -6.07
C ARG A 67 -8.77 1.88 -7.05
N TRP A 68 -7.45 1.93 -7.14
CA TRP A 68 -6.75 2.78 -8.10
C TRP A 68 -7.13 2.48 -9.53
N GLN A 69 -7.10 1.20 -9.94
CA GLN A 69 -7.50 0.78 -11.30
C GLN A 69 -8.95 1.11 -11.61
N THR A 70 -9.84 0.92 -10.63
CA THR A 70 -11.26 1.25 -10.78
C THR A 70 -11.46 2.74 -10.97
N ARG A 71 -10.79 3.57 -10.17
CA ARG A 71 -10.81 5.03 -10.28
C ARG A 71 -10.25 5.47 -11.63
N ALA A 72 -9.10 4.94 -12.04
CA ALA A 72 -8.48 5.27 -13.32
C ALA A 72 -9.40 4.93 -14.51
N ARG A 73 -10.05 3.75 -14.49
CA ARG A 73 -11.01 3.37 -15.52
C ARG A 73 -12.25 4.27 -15.54
N GLN A 74 -12.80 4.61 -14.37
CA GLN A 74 -13.99 5.50 -14.27
C GLN A 74 -13.69 6.92 -14.74
N GLN A 75 -12.46 7.40 -14.57
CA GLN A 75 -12.02 8.71 -15.03
C GLN A 75 -11.53 8.71 -16.49
N GLY A 76 -11.45 7.55 -17.15
CA GLY A 76 -10.96 7.44 -18.52
C GLY A 76 -9.50 7.88 -18.67
N CYS A 77 -8.64 7.53 -17.68
CA CYS A 77 -7.24 7.92 -17.71
C CYS A 77 -6.51 7.32 -18.93
N GLU A 78 -6.13 8.17 -19.86
CA GLU A 78 -5.42 7.80 -21.11
C GLU A 78 -3.99 8.31 -21.12
N SER A 79 -3.72 9.41 -20.42
CA SER A 79 -2.38 10.02 -20.36
C SER A 79 -1.59 9.56 -19.12
N PRO A 80 -0.23 9.57 -19.19
CA PRO A 80 0.62 9.28 -18.04
C PRO A 80 0.33 10.18 -16.83
N LEU A 81 -0.02 11.44 -17.07
CA LEU A 81 -0.32 12.40 -16.01
C LEU A 81 -1.58 12.04 -15.23
N GLU A 82 -2.63 11.61 -15.92
CA GLU A 82 -3.89 11.17 -15.31
C GLU A 82 -3.70 9.89 -14.50
N VAL A 83 -2.89 8.95 -15.01
CA VAL A 83 -2.51 7.72 -14.29
C VAL A 83 -1.80 8.05 -12.98
N ILE A 84 -0.84 8.98 -13.02
CA ILE A 84 -0.09 9.40 -11.83
C ILE A 84 -1.03 10.11 -10.85
N LYS A 85 -1.90 10.99 -11.35
CA LYS A 85 -2.90 11.67 -10.51
C LYS A 85 -3.79 10.66 -9.77
N ALA A 86 -4.36 9.70 -10.48
CA ALA A 86 -5.20 8.67 -9.89
C ALA A 86 -4.46 7.82 -8.85
N PHE A 87 -3.17 7.54 -9.08
CA PHE A 87 -2.31 6.85 -8.12
C PHE A 87 -2.08 7.69 -6.85
N LEU A 88 -1.72 8.96 -7.00
CA LEU A 88 -1.47 9.85 -5.87
C LEU A 88 -2.74 10.08 -5.03
N ASP A 89 -3.90 10.21 -5.68
CA ASP A 89 -5.19 10.36 -5.02
C ASP A 89 -5.54 9.09 -4.20
N GLU A 90 -5.21 7.90 -4.70
CA GLU A 90 -5.44 6.63 -3.98
C GLU A 90 -4.44 6.42 -2.85
N ALA A 91 -3.19 6.83 -3.04
CA ALA A 91 -2.12 6.63 -2.05
C ALA A 91 -2.24 7.56 -0.82
N LEU A 92 -3.06 8.62 -0.90
CA LEU A 92 -3.25 9.55 0.21
C LEU A 92 -4.13 8.90 1.31
N PRO A 93 -3.66 8.83 2.56
CA PRO A 93 -4.39 8.16 3.65
C PRO A 93 -5.54 9.03 4.20
N THR A 94 -6.64 9.16 3.43
CA THR A 94 -7.80 10.01 3.74
C THR A 94 -8.99 9.27 4.34
N ASP A 95 -9.01 7.94 4.26
CA ASP A 95 -10.04 7.09 4.82
C ASP A 95 -9.44 5.98 5.72
N PRO A 96 -10.22 5.33 6.58
CA PRO A 96 -9.71 4.32 7.51
C PRO A 96 -8.92 3.19 6.83
N ALA A 97 -9.36 2.73 5.65
CA ALA A 97 -8.71 1.61 4.96
C ALA A 97 -7.35 2.01 4.39
N SER A 98 -7.22 3.21 3.80
CA SER A 98 -5.95 3.75 3.32
C SER A 98 -5.00 4.08 4.47
N GLN A 99 -5.53 4.56 5.62
CA GLN A 99 -4.75 4.78 6.83
C GLN A 99 -4.21 3.47 7.41
N ASP A 100 -5.02 2.42 7.49
CA ASP A 100 -4.58 1.11 7.99
C ASP A 100 -3.53 0.48 7.06
N PHE A 101 -3.69 0.62 5.75
CA PHE A 101 -2.68 0.20 4.78
C PHE A 101 -1.36 0.96 4.99
N HIS A 102 -1.43 2.28 5.16
CA HIS A 102 -0.24 3.10 5.40
C HIS A 102 0.44 2.74 6.73
N ARG A 103 -0.32 2.54 7.83
CA ARG A 103 0.22 2.09 9.13
C ARG A 103 0.97 0.77 9.00
N LEU A 104 0.37 -0.21 8.31
CA LEU A 104 1.02 -1.50 8.09
C LEU A 104 2.27 -1.35 7.24
N GLY A 105 2.21 -0.57 6.16
CA GLY A 105 3.36 -0.29 5.29
C GLY A 105 4.56 0.27 6.07
N VAL A 106 4.35 1.34 6.84
CA VAL A 106 5.39 1.98 7.68
C VAL A 106 5.93 1.01 8.76
N ALA A 107 5.04 0.19 9.34
CA ALA A 107 5.46 -0.81 10.31
C ALA A 107 6.35 -1.91 9.70
N MET A 108 6.01 -2.37 8.51
CA MET A 108 6.81 -3.35 7.75
C MET A 108 8.11 -2.74 7.23
N GLU A 109 8.11 -1.46 6.84
CA GLU A 109 9.32 -0.72 6.47
C GLU A 109 10.32 -0.66 7.63
N GLY A 110 9.85 -0.31 8.83
CA GLY A 110 10.69 -0.31 10.03
C GLY A 110 11.34 -1.66 10.29
N LEU A 111 10.58 -2.76 10.13
CA LEU A 111 11.12 -4.12 10.22
C LEU A 111 12.12 -4.40 9.09
N ALA A 112 11.82 -4.00 7.86
CA ALA A 112 12.69 -4.22 6.71
C ALA A 112 14.05 -3.51 6.85
N ILE A 113 14.09 -2.36 7.54
CA ILE A 113 15.32 -1.61 7.80
C ILE A 113 16.13 -2.25 8.93
N THR A 114 15.46 -2.76 9.97
CA THR A 114 16.11 -3.26 11.19
C THR A 114 16.37 -4.76 11.19
N ASP A 115 15.52 -5.54 10.50
CA ASP A 115 15.60 -7.00 10.35
C ASP A 115 15.18 -7.39 8.92
N PRO A 116 16.14 -7.40 7.96
CA PRO A 116 15.83 -7.57 6.55
C PRO A 116 15.44 -9.01 6.15
N ASP A 117 15.60 -10.03 7.02
CA ASP A 117 15.54 -11.41 6.58
C ASP A 117 14.14 -11.92 6.23
N MET A 118 13.09 -11.66 7.03
CA MET A 118 11.75 -12.18 6.75
C MET A 118 10.70 -11.09 6.48
N ALA A 119 10.51 -10.17 7.40
CA ALA A 119 9.58 -9.06 7.22
C ALA A 119 10.04 -8.12 6.08
N GLY A 120 11.37 -7.93 5.94
CA GLY A 120 11.98 -7.17 4.86
C GLY A 120 11.64 -7.71 3.47
N GLN A 121 11.64 -9.02 3.28
CA GLN A 121 11.33 -9.62 1.98
C GLN A 121 9.87 -9.39 1.55
N ALA A 122 8.91 -9.47 2.47
CA ALA A 122 7.50 -9.19 2.16
C ALA A 122 7.30 -7.73 1.74
N TYR A 123 7.90 -6.80 2.46
CA TYR A 123 7.84 -5.38 2.13
C TYR A 123 8.57 -5.05 0.81
N GLN A 124 9.73 -5.64 0.58
CA GLN A 124 10.46 -5.48 -0.69
C GLN A 124 9.65 -6.02 -1.89
N ARG A 125 9.01 -7.19 -1.75
CA ARG A 125 8.13 -7.72 -2.81
C ARG A 125 6.98 -6.77 -3.09
N HIS A 126 6.34 -6.24 -2.04
CA HIS A 126 5.26 -5.26 -2.17
C HIS A 126 5.72 -4.01 -2.95
N LEU A 127 6.83 -3.37 -2.55
CA LEU A 127 7.35 -2.19 -3.24
C LEU A 127 7.76 -2.48 -4.69
N SER A 128 8.41 -3.62 -4.94
CA SER A 128 8.80 -4.03 -6.28
C SER A 128 7.58 -4.26 -7.17
N GLY A 129 6.58 -5.00 -6.66
CA GLY A 129 5.34 -5.26 -7.37
C GLY A 129 4.56 -3.99 -7.72
N LEU A 130 4.46 -3.06 -6.77
CA LEU A 130 3.83 -1.76 -7.00
C LEU A 130 4.58 -0.93 -8.04
N GLY A 131 5.93 -0.88 -7.94
CA GLY A 131 6.78 -0.17 -8.89
C GLY A 131 6.70 -0.75 -10.30
N ASP A 132 6.70 -2.07 -10.43
CA ASP A 132 6.56 -2.76 -11.72
C ASP A 132 5.16 -2.53 -12.32
N HIS A 133 4.11 -2.58 -11.49
CA HIS A 133 2.74 -2.33 -11.93
C HIS A 133 2.58 -0.88 -12.44
N LEU A 134 2.96 0.12 -11.64
CA LEU A 134 2.90 1.54 -12.02
C LEU A 134 3.75 1.83 -13.26
N SER A 135 4.97 1.29 -13.31
CA SER A 135 5.85 1.40 -14.48
C SER A 135 5.22 0.78 -15.73
N GLY A 136 4.56 -0.38 -15.61
CA GLY A 136 3.83 -1.04 -16.71
C GLY A 136 2.70 -0.16 -17.23
N VAL A 137 1.88 0.42 -16.38
CA VAL A 137 0.78 1.31 -16.77
C VAL A 137 1.32 2.58 -17.44
N LEU A 138 2.35 3.21 -16.88
CA LEU A 138 2.99 4.39 -17.46
C LEU A 138 3.61 4.09 -18.84
N LYS A 139 4.22 2.91 -19.00
CA LYS A 139 4.73 2.46 -20.30
C LYS A 139 3.59 2.28 -21.31
N SER A 140 2.48 1.69 -20.92
CA SER A 140 1.31 1.53 -21.78
C SER A 140 0.68 2.86 -22.19
N SER A 141 0.87 3.92 -21.38
CA SER A 141 0.43 5.29 -21.70
C SER A 141 1.44 6.08 -22.53
N GLY A 142 2.49 5.44 -23.09
CA GLY A 142 3.39 6.02 -24.08
C GLY A 142 4.81 6.35 -23.61
N LEU A 143 5.16 6.15 -22.34
CA LEU A 143 6.53 6.39 -21.86
C LEU A 143 7.49 5.25 -22.26
N SER A 144 8.77 5.59 -22.48
CA SER A 144 9.82 4.57 -22.59
C SER A 144 9.96 3.79 -21.28
N ALA A 145 10.43 2.54 -21.35
CA ALA A 145 10.58 1.69 -20.16
C ALA A 145 11.44 2.34 -19.05
N THR A 146 12.53 3.02 -19.45
CA THR A 146 13.43 3.71 -18.51
C THR A 146 12.75 4.93 -17.87
N ALA A 147 12.04 5.73 -18.65
CA ALA A 147 11.30 6.88 -18.13
C ALA A 147 10.15 6.46 -17.21
N ALA A 148 9.38 5.45 -17.62
CA ALA A 148 8.29 4.90 -16.81
C ALA A 148 8.76 4.37 -15.46
N ARG A 149 9.86 3.59 -15.43
CA ARG A 149 10.42 3.07 -14.18
C ARG A 149 10.92 4.21 -13.26
N ARG A 150 11.67 5.17 -13.80
CA ARG A 150 12.15 6.32 -13.02
C ARG A 150 11.00 7.10 -12.42
N LEU A 151 9.98 7.40 -13.22
CA LEU A 151 8.81 8.16 -12.79
C LEU A 151 7.97 7.39 -11.78
N ALA A 152 7.82 6.08 -11.95
CA ALA A 152 7.15 5.24 -10.96
C ALA A 152 7.82 5.34 -9.58
N LEU A 153 9.14 5.22 -9.50
CA LEU A 153 9.90 5.34 -8.25
C LEU A 153 9.79 6.74 -7.63
N GLU A 154 9.85 7.79 -8.45
CA GLU A 154 9.68 9.17 -7.99
C GLU A 154 8.28 9.41 -7.39
N VAL A 155 7.24 8.97 -8.08
CA VAL A 155 5.84 9.09 -7.64
C VAL A 155 5.58 8.28 -6.38
N MET A 156 6.12 7.07 -6.28
CA MET A 156 6.03 6.23 -5.07
C MET A 156 6.70 6.90 -3.87
N ALA A 157 7.91 7.46 -4.05
CA ALA A 157 8.63 8.16 -2.99
C ALA A 157 7.85 9.40 -2.51
N LEU A 158 7.27 10.16 -3.45
CA LEU A 158 6.43 11.32 -3.14
C LEU A 158 5.18 10.90 -2.35
N ALA A 159 4.46 9.89 -2.83
CA ALA A 159 3.24 9.38 -2.20
C ALA A 159 3.51 8.90 -0.78
N HIS A 160 4.58 8.11 -0.58
CA HIS A 160 4.98 7.59 0.71
C HIS A 160 5.36 8.72 1.69
N GLY A 161 6.20 9.66 1.27
CA GLY A 161 6.62 10.79 2.11
C GLY A 161 5.45 11.68 2.50
N VAL A 162 4.60 12.07 1.56
CA VAL A 162 3.42 12.90 1.83
C VAL A 162 2.43 12.15 2.73
N GLY A 163 2.16 10.87 2.45
CA GLY A 163 1.28 10.05 3.29
C GLY A 163 1.77 9.96 4.75
N THR A 164 3.08 9.77 4.96
CA THR A 164 3.69 9.76 6.29
C THR A 164 3.53 11.11 7.00
N LEU A 165 3.72 12.24 6.30
CA LEU A 165 3.53 13.57 6.87
C LEU A 165 2.06 13.86 7.24
N VAL A 166 1.11 13.37 6.47
CA VAL A 166 -0.32 13.44 6.82
C VAL A 166 -0.62 12.59 8.06
N MET A 167 -0.16 11.34 8.11
CA MET A 167 -0.40 10.43 9.23
C MET A 167 0.23 10.90 10.54
N THR A 168 1.32 11.67 10.47
CA THR A 168 1.98 12.27 11.64
C THR A 168 1.48 13.66 12.00
N GLY A 169 0.48 14.18 11.26
CA GLY A 169 -0.11 15.50 11.52
C GLY A 169 0.77 16.68 11.13
N GLN A 170 1.82 16.45 10.34
CA GLN A 170 2.69 17.52 9.81
C GLN A 170 2.08 18.21 8.58
N LEU A 171 1.21 17.51 7.85
CA LEU A 171 0.42 18.04 6.75
C LEU A 171 -1.05 17.75 6.98
N SER A 172 -1.90 18.73 6.69
CA SER A 172 -3.33 18.48 6.49
C SER A 172 -3.58 17.80 5.14
N GLU A 173 -4.72 17.17 4.98
CA GLU A 173 -5.13 16.60 3.70
C GLU A 173 -5.14 17.65 2.57
N ALA A 174 -5.63 18.86 2.85
CA ALA A 174 -5.66 19.96 1.87
C ALA A 174 -4.25 20.39 1.42
N GLU A 175 -3.29 20.45 2.34
CA GLU A 175 -1.89 20.76 1.99
C GLU A 175 -1.26 19.62 1.18
N ALA A 176 -1.53 18.36 1.51
CA ALA A 176 -1.07 17.22 0.76
C ALA A 176 -1.62 17.20 -0.68
N GLN A 177 -2.93 17.48 -0.85
CA GLN A 177 -3.55 17.63 -2.16
C GLN A 177 -2.95 18.78 -2.97
N ALA A 178 -2.66 19.92 -2.32
CA ALA A 178 -2.00 21.05 -2.96
C ALA A 178 -0.56 20.70 -3.41
N LEU A 179 0.19 19.93 -2.60
CA LEU A 179 1.51 19.43 -2.98
C LEU A 179 1.45 18.52 -4.22
N PHE A 180 0.50 17.58 -4.26
CA PHE A 180 0.32 16.71 -5.41
C PHE A 180 -0.09 17.49 -6.66
N LYS A 181 -1.01 18.45 -6.53
CA LYS A 181 -1.38 19.34 -7.63
C LYS A 181 -0.18 20.09 -8.19
N ASN A 182 0.63 20.73 -7.33
CA ASN A 182 1.83 21.45 -7.73
C ASN A 182 2.86 20.55 -8.40
N TYR A 183 2.99 19.31 -7.93
CA TYR A 183 3.87 18.31 -8.56
C TYR A 183 3.38 17.96 -9.96
N LEU A 184 2.09 17.66 -10.14
CA LEU A 184 1.50 17.32 -11.44
C LEU A 184 1.58 18.49 -12.44
N GLU A 185 1.37 19.73 -11.99
CA GLU A 185 1.51 20.94 -12.84
C GLU A 185 2.94 21.08 -13.37
N ARG A 186 3.97 20.77 -12.58
CA ARG A 186 5.38 20.80 -13.01
C ARG A 186 5.75 19.61 -13.90
N LEU A 187 5.11 18.48 -13.68
CA LEU A 187 5.38 17.25 -14.43
C LEU A 187 4.74 17.27 -15.82
N GLY A 188 3.54 17.86 -15.95
CA GLY A 188 2.75 17.86 -17.19
C GLY A 188 3.54 18.25 -18.45
N PRO A 189 4.28 19.40 -18.46
CA PRO A 189 5.09 19.80 -19.62
C PRO A 189 6.18 18.81 -20.01
N GLN A 190 6.64 17.96 -19.07
CA GLN A 190 7.69 16.95 -19.31
C GLN A 190 7.13 15.65 -19.91
N LEU A 191 5.81 15.45 -19.83
CA LEU A 191 5.10 14.27 -20.31
C LEU A 191 4.30 14.54 -21.60
N SER A 192 4.23 15.79 -22.01
CA SER A 192 3.64 16.16 -23.31
C SER A 192 4.60 15.78 -24.44
N PRO A 193 4.12 15.16 -25.52
CA PRO A 193 4.94 14.77 -26.65
C PRO A 193 5.57 15.96 -27.38
#